data_459ea859ae5a868de230518286399346
#
_entry.id   459ea859ae5a868de230518286399346
#
_cell.length_a   1.000
_cell.length_b   1.000
_cell.length_c   1.000
_cell.angle_alpha   90.00
_cell.angle_beta   90.00
_cell.angle_gamma   90.00
#
_symmetry.space_group_name_H-M   'P 1'
#
loop_
_entity.id
_entity.type
_entity.pdbx_description
1 polymer ?
#
loop_
_entity_poly.entity_id
_entity_poly.type
_entity_poly.pdbx_seq_one_letter_code
_entity_poly.pdbx_strand_id
1 'polypeptide(L)'
;GQIVCPGFVDPHTHYDAQVFWDPYSTPSNLFGVTSMVAGNCGFSLAPLGDTADGEYLKHMMTKVEGMALEALEQGVPWNWLSFAEYLDRVEESGTAINVAFMVGHSAIRRMVMKEDSVGKEATPEQLAEMRALLKTSIEAGGFGFSTGRSFTHSDADGQPVPSRWAAWEEVLELCEETS
;
A
#
# COMPACT_ATOMS: atom_id res chain seq x y z
N GLY A 1 -23.26 -33.15 -11.41
CA GLY A 1 -21.81 -33.26 -11.24
C GLY A 1 -21.23 -31.98 -10.70
N GLN A 2 -20.05 -32.07 -10.06
CA GLN A 2 -19.32 -30.90 -9.59
C GLN A 2 -18.19 -30.59 -10.58
N ILE A 3 -17.84 -29.32 -10.70
CA ILE A 3 -16.68 -28.88 -11.48
C ILE A 3 -15.57 -28.54 -10.51
N VAL A 4 -14.37 -29.09 -10.74
CA VAL A 4 -13.15 -28.75 -10.01
C VAL A 4 -12.36 -27.79 -10.89
N CYS A 5 -12.02 -26.61 -10.37
CA CYS A 5 -11.25 -25.59 -11.06
C CYS A 5 -10.25 -24.94 -10.10
N PRO A 6 -9.22 -24.25 -10.60
CA PRO A 6 -8.38 -23.38 -9.76
C PRO A 6 -9.21 -22.33 -9.05
N GLY A 7 -8.75 -21.87 -7.88
CA GLY A 7 -9.34 -20.72 -7.21
C GLY A 7 -9.13 -19.43 -8.01
N PHE A 8 -9.96 -18.43 -7.73
CA PHE A 8 -9.82 -17.12 -8.38
C PHE A 8 -8.63 -16.36 -7.82
N VAL A 9 -8.01 -15.57 -8.69
CA VAL A 9 -7.00 -14.57 -8.33
C VAL A 9 -7.65 -13.20 -8.40
N ASP A 10 -7.65 -12.46 -7.30
CA ASP A 10 -8.08 -11.06 -7.26
C ASP A 10 -6.85 -10.15 -7.32
N PRO A 11 -6.55 -9.56 -8.49
CA PRO A 11 -5.34 -8.77 -8.68
C PRO A 11 -5.45 -7.33 -8.15
N HIS A 12 -6.62 -6.92 -7.64
CA HIS A 12 -6.85 -5.54 -7.22
C HIS A 12 -7.73 -5.47 -5.99
N THR A 13 -7.08 -5.43 -4.82
CA THR A 13 -7.76 -5.30 -3.53
C THR A 13 -7.10 -4.21 -2.67
N HIS A 14 -7.81 -3.82 -1.60
CA HIS A 14 -7.31 -2.92 -0.56
C HIS A 14 -7.42 -3.58 0.83
N TYR A 15 -7.05 -4.86 0.89
CA TYR A 15 -7.06 -5.64 2.14
C TYR A 15 -5.79 -5.43 2.99
N ASP A 16 -4.96 -4.45 2.66
CA ASP A 16 -3.70 -4.13 3.36
C ASP A 16 -3.84 -4.05 4.88
N ALA A 17 -4.93 -3.46 5.33
CA ALA A 17 -5.27 -3.33 6.75
C ALA A 17 -6.11 -4.51 7.26
N GLN A 18 -7.08 -4.95 6.46
CA GLN A 18 -8.08 -5.93 6.86
C GLN A 18 -7.46 -7.26 7.25
N VAL A 19 -6.37 -7.68 6.62
CA VAL A 19 -5.68 -8.95 6.92
C VAL A 19 -5.28 -9.09 8.40
N PHE A 20 -5.11 -7.98 9.13
CA PHE A 20 -4.75 -8.00 10.54
C PHE A 20 -5.91 -8.35 11.48
N TRP A 21 -7.17 -8.05 11.11
CA TRP A 21 -8.34 -8.39 11.92
C TRP A 21 -9.26 -9.44 11.29
N ASP A 22 -9.11 -9.66 9.98
CA ASP A 22 -9.79 -10.71 9.22
C ASP A 22 -8.81 -11.45 8.31
N PRO A 23 -8.02 -12.39 8.87
CA PRO A 23 -7.04 -13.14 8.12
C PRO A 23 -7.67 -14.07 7.06
N TYR A 24 -8.98 -14.27 7.09
CA TYR A 24 -9.70 -15.01 6.06
C TYR A 24 -9.99 -14.18 4.81
N SER A 25 -9.78 -12.86 4.85
CA SER A 25 -10.07 -11.94 3.75
C SER A 25 -11.50 -12.05 3.24
N THR A 26 -12.45 -12.03 4.18
CA THR A 26 -13.87 -12.10 3.84
C THR A 26 -14.37 -10.78 3.22
N PRO A 27 -15.29 -10.82 2.26
CA PRO A 27 -16.00 -12.00 1.75
C PRO A 27 -15.31 -12.70 0.57
N SER A 28 -14.12 -12.24 0.11
CA SER A 28 -13.47 -12.75 -1.12
C SER A 28 -13.23 -14.26 -1.09
N ASN A 29 -12.74 -14.79 0.03
CA ASN A 29 -12.51 -16.23 0.20
C ASN A 29 -13.80 -17.06 0.04
N LEU A 30 -14.96 -16.53 0.49
CA LEU A 30 -16.26 -17.20 0.39
C LEU A 30 -16.74 -17.30 -1.06
N PHE A 31 -16.23 -16.45 -1.94
CA PHE A 31 -16.53 -16.46 -3.38
C PHE A 31 -15.47 -17.21 -4.20
N GLY A 32 -14.56 -17.94 -3.53
CA GLY A 32 -13.59 -18.79 -4.20
C GLY A 32 -12.29 -18.10 -4.60
N VAL A 33 -12.02 -16.90 -4.07
CA VAL A 33 -10.71 -16.25 -4.19
C VAL A 33 -9.70 -17.02 -3.32
N THR A 34 -8.59 -17.42 -3.91
CA THR A 34 -7.49 -18.15 -3.23
C THR A 34 -6.17 -17.40 -3.25
N SER A 35 -6.11 -16.33 -4.03
CA SER A 35 -4.94 -15.45 -4.10
C SER A 35 -5.39 -14.01 -4.34
N MET A 36 -4.76 -13.05 -3.68
CA MET A 36 -5.06 -11.63 -3.88
C MET A 36 -3.79 -10.78 -3.91
N VAL A 37 -3.90 -9.62 -4.56
CA VAL A 37 -2.89 -8.57 -4.55
C VAL A 37 -3.49 -7.33 -3.91
N ALA A 38 -2.82 -6.79 -2.89
CA ALA A 38 -3.17 -5.54 -2.22
C ALA A 38 -2.07 -4.49 -2.39
N GLY A 39 -2.23 -3.30 -1.82
CA GLY A 39 -1.31 -2.18 -2.04
C GLY A 39 -1.51 -1.47 -3.38
N ASN A 40 -2.69 -1.56 -3.95
CA ASN A 40 -3.04 -0.99 -5.25
C ASN A 40 -3.21 0.54 -5.22
N CYS A 41 -3.39 1.16 -6.38
CA CYS A 41 -3.69 2.59 -6.55
C CYS A 41 -2.64 3.55 -5.96
N GLY A 42 -1.46 3.06 -5.58
CA GLY A 42 -0.46 3.84 -4.86
C GLY A 42 -0.71 3.90 -3.35
N PHE A 43 -1.59 3.06 -2.83
CA PHE A 43 -1.94 3.01 -1.41
C PHE A 43 -1.40 1.71 -0.80
N SER A 44 -0.52 1.85 0.18
CA SER A 44 -0.04 0.76 1.03
C SER A 44 0.16 1.30 2.44
N LEU A 45 0.27 0.40 3.43
CA LEU A 45 0.49 0.78 4.82
C LEU A 45 1.99 0.80 5.20
N ALA A 46 2.86 0.54 4.25
CA ALA A 46 4.32 0.52 4.39
C ALA A 46 4.98 0.98 3.08
N PRO A 47 6.22 1.49 3.14
CA PRO A 47 7.02 1.73 4.35
C PRO A 47 6.56 2.99 5.12
N LEU A 48 7.04 3.12 6.37
CA LEU A 48 6.80 4.29 7.22
C LEU A 48 8.14 4.86 7.69
N GLY A 49 8.28 6.16 7.70
CA GLY A 49 9.47 6.81 8.27
C GLY A 49 9.34 7.05 9.77
N ASP A 50 8.12 7.26 10.24
CA ASP A 50 7.81 7.52 11.65
C ASP A 50 6.30 7.36 11.92
N THR A 51 5.91 7.64 13.17
CA THR A 51 4.50 7.54 13.61
C THR A 51 3.59 8.54 12.87
N ALA A 52 4.10 9.72 12.50
CA ALA A 52 3.28 10.74 11.82
C ALA A 52 2.93 10.30 10.39
N ASP A 53 3.80 9.55 9.72
CA ASP A 53 3.51 8.96 8.43
C ASP A 53 2.39 7.91 8.56
N GLY A 54 2.42 7.09 9.62
CA GLY A 54 1.36 6.14 9.92
C GLY A 54 0.02 6.82 10.16
N GLU A 55 0.00 7.92 10.93
CA GLU A 55 -1.23 8.70 11.14
C GLU A 55 -1.77 9.29 9.82
N TYR A 56 -0.89 9.83 8.98
CA TYR A 56 -1.30 10.34 7.67
C TYR A 56 -1.91 9.22 6.80
N LEU A 57 -1.27 8.05 6.72
CA LEU A 57 -1.79 6.93 5.92
C LEU A 57 -3.11 6.39 6.45
N LYS A 58 -3.30 6.29 7.79
CA LYS A 58 -4.60 5.93 8.38
C LYS A 58 -5.71 6.85 7.88
N HIS A 59 -5.51 8.15 8.03
CA HIS A 59 -6.52 9.13 7.63
C HIS A 59 -6.75 9.15 6.11
N MET A 60 -5.69 8.94 5.31
CA MET A 60 -5.81 8.78 3.87
C MET A 60 -6.67 7.56 3.52
N MET A 61 -6.42 6.38 4.14
CA MET A 61 -7.18 5.17 3.89
C MET A 61 -8.67 5.31 4.29
N THR A 62 -9.00 6.04 5.34
CA THR A 62 -10.40 6.33 5.66
C THR A 62 -11.09 7.08 4.54
N LYS A 63 -10.38 7.96 3.86
CA LYS A 63 -10.94 8.82 2.81
C LYS A 63 -11.03 8.11 1.46
N VAL A 64 -9.95 7.41 1.06
CA VAL A 64 -9.87 6.81 -0.28
C VAL A 64 -10.55 5.46 -0.36
N GLU A 65 -10.57 4.68 0.73
CA GLU A 65 -11.13 3.33 0.78
C GLU A 65 -12.38 3.22 1.66
N GLY A 66 -12.78 4.29 2.32
CA GLY A 66 -13.95 4.29 3.19
C GLY A 66 -13.81 3.42 4.44
N MET A 67 -12.59 3.10 4.85
CA MET A 67 -12.33 2.33 6.06
C MET A 67 -12.66 3.16 7.30
N ALA A 68 -13.29 2.53 8.30
CA ALA A 68 -13.54 3.20 9.57
C ALA A 68 -12.20 3.47 10.28
N LEU A 69 -11.95 4.71 10.72
CA LEU A 69 -10.73 5.07 11.45
C LEU A 69 -10.50 4.19 12.67
N GLU A 70 -11.57 3.94 13.44
CA GLU A 70 -11.52 3.08 14.62
C GLU A 70 -11.06 1.64 14.29
N ALA A 71 -11.46 1.10 13.13
CA ALA A 71 -10.99 -0.21 12.68
C ALA A 71 -9.48 -0.20 12.35
N LEU A 72 -8.98 0.87 11.75
CA LEU A 72 -7.56 1.04 11.46
C LEU A 72 -6.73 1.24 12.74
N GLU A 73 -7.27 1.96 13.74
CA GLU A 73 -6.58 2.21 15.01
C GLU A 73 -6.53 0.97 15.90
N GLN A 74 -7.60 0.18 15.95
CA GLN A 74 -7.69 -0.98 16.83
C GLN A 74 -7.29 -2.29 16.17
N GLY A 75 -7.53 -2.42 14.87
CA GLY A 75 -7.32 -3.67 14.12
C GLY A 75 -5.92 -3.82 13.53
N VAL A 76 -5.17 -2.73 13.36
CA VAL A 76 -3.85 -2.74 12.74
C VAL A 76 -2.78 -2.41 13.79
N PRO A 77 -1.70 -3.20 13.94
CA PRO A 77 -0.71 -3.01 15.01
C PRO A 77 0.19 -1.78 14.84
N TRP A 78 0.37 -1.25 13.64
CA TRP A 78 1.21 -0.07 13.30
C TRP A 78 2.61 -0.08 13.95
N ASN A 79 3.24 -1.25 14.03
CA ASN A 79 4.51 -1.46 14.72
C ASN A 79 5.63 -1.91 13.77
N TRP A 80 5.65 -1.35 12.58
CA TRP A 80 6.69 -1.51 11.56
C TRP A 80 7.16 -0.15 11.06
N LEU A 81 8.34 -0.13 10.45
CA LEU A 81 8.86 1.02 9.69
C LEU A 81 9.15 0.60 8.25
N SER A 82 9.85 -0.50 8.05
CA SER A 82 10.18 -1.01 6.73
C SER A 82 9.03 -1.84 6.12
N PHE A 83 9.12 -2.03 4.80
CA PHE A 83 8.22 -2.93 4.10
C PHE A 83 8.43 -4.39 4.51
N ALA A 84 9.68 -4.78 4.82
CA ALA A 84 10.00 -6.10 5.36
C ALA A 84 9.26 -6.38 6.68
N GLU A 85 9.35 -5.45 7.63
CA GLU A 85 8.67 -5.59 8.92
C GLU A 85 7.13 -5.65 8.77
N TYR A 86 6.57 -4.92 7.81
CA TYR A 86 5.14 -5.02 7.49
C TYR A 86 4.78 -6.44 7.01
N LEU A 87 5.57 -7.02 6.09
CA LEU A 87 5.35 -8.38 5.61
C LEU A 87 5.48 -9.40 6.75
N ASP A 88 6.46 -9.24 7.65
CA ASP A 88 6.61 -10.08 8.85
C ASP A 88 5.35 -10.03 9.72
N ARG A 89 4.76 -8.84 9.93
CA ARG A 89 3.51 -8.71 10.71
C ARG A 89 2.33 -9.39 10.02
N VAL A 90 2.25 -9.28 8.68
CA VAL A 90 1.22 -9.99 7.91
C VAL A 90 1.39 -11.51 8.05
N GLU A 91 2.61 -12.03 7.95
CA GLU A 91 2.90 -13.45 8.13
C GLU A 91 2.51 -13.93 9.54
N GLU A 92 2.85 -13.16 10.57
CA GLU A 92 2.46 -13.45 11.95
C GLU A 92 0.94 -13.46 12.16
N SER A 93 0.18 -12.65 11.45
CA SER A 93 -1.29 -12.65 11.53
C SER A 93 -1.92 -13.90 10.92
N GLY A 94 -1.24 -14.54 9.98
CA GLY A 94 -1.64 -15.81 9.38
C GLY A 94 -2.81 -15.69 8.42
N THR A 95 -2.55 -15.47 7.12
CA THR A 95 -3.61 -15.37 6.11
C THR A 95 -4.10 -16.72 5.64
N ALA A 96 -5.41 -16.88 5.42
CA ALA A 96 -6.04 -18.11 4.96
C ALA A 96 -5.93 -18.33 3.45
N ILE A 97 -5.62 -17.28 2.69
CA ILE A 97 -5.39 -17.30 1.24
C ILE A 97 -4.02 -16.74 0.93
N ASN A 98 -3.52 -16.96 -0.29
CA ASN A 98 -2.26 -16.35 -0.69
C ASN A 98 -2.43 -14.84 -0.85
N VAL A 99 -1.49 -14.08 -0.30
CA VAL A 99 -1.51 -12.62 -0.38
C VAL A 99 -0.18 -12.11 -0.94
N ALA A 100 -0.26 -11.06 -1.74
CA ALA A 100 0.89 -10.32 -2.22
C ALA A 100 0.62 -8.82 -2.06
N PHE A 101 1.65 -8.05 -1.74
CA PHE A 101 1.50 -6.62 -1.49
C PHE A 101 2.41 -5.81 -2.41
N MET A 102 1.82 -4.82 -3.06
CA MET A 102 2.56 -3.83 -3.84
C MET A 102 3.03 -2.70 -2.92
N VAL A 103 4.15 -2.10 -3.28
CA VAL A 103 4.68 -0.92 -2.59
C VAL A 103 4.00 0.32 -3.15
N GLY A 104 3.25 1.02 -2.32
CA GLY A 104 2.43 2.15 -2.72
C GLY A 104 3.22 3.46 -2.85
N HIS A 105 3.04 4.15 -3.96
CA HIS A 105 3.73 5.41 -4.27
C HIS A 105 3.49 6.49 -3.21
N SER A 106 2.25 6.61 -2.70
CA SER A 106 1.92 7.61 -1.68
C SER A 106 2.66 7.37 -0.38
N ALA A 107 2.87 6.11 0.03
CA ALA A 107 3.65 5.76 1.21
C ALA A 107 5.14 6.12 1.02
N ILE A 108 5.73 5.77 -0.13
CA ILE A 108 7.11 6.12 -0.47
C ILE A 108 7.31 7.64 -0.44
N ARG A 109 6.44 8.40 -1.11
CA ARG A 109 6.52 9.87 -1.13
C ARG A 109 6.37 10.45 0.27
N ARG A 110 5.43 9.94 1.07
CA ARG A 110 5.21 10.42 2.44
C ARG A 110 6.44 10.18 3.31
N MET A 111 7.05 9.00 3.22
CA MET A 111 8.25 8.69 3.99
C MET A 111 9.43 9.61 3.64
N VAL A 112 9.68 9.86 2.35
CA VAL A 112 10.84 10.63 1.88
C VAL A 112 10.61 12.15 1.96
N MET A 113 9.43 12.61 1.58
CA MET A 113 9.13 14.03 1.42
C MET A 113 8.35 14.65 2.59
N LYS A 114 7.81 13.81 3.48
CA LYS A 114 6.98 14.24 4.61
C LYS A 114 5.78 15.08 4.14
N GLU A 115 5.58 16.25 4.75
CA GLU A 115 4.50 17.19 4.38
C GLU A 115 4.61 17.67 2.93
N ASP A 116 5.81 17.77 2.40
CA ASP A 116 6.07 18.21 1.02
C ASP A 116 5.62 17.17 -0.03
N SER A 117 5.29 15.94 0.40
CA SER A 117 4.72 14.91 -0.47
C SER A 117 3.38 15.34 -1.09
N VAL A 118 2.69 16.29 -0.47
CA VAL A 118 1.49 16.95 -0.96
C VAL A 118 1.86 18.38 -1.37
N GLY A 119 1.54 18.77 -2.60
CA GLY A 119 1.75 20.14 -3.10
C GLY A 119 3.06 20.37 -3.83
N LYS A 120 4.02 19.44 -3.79
CA LYS A 120 5.34 19.61 -4.45
C LYS A 120 5.75 18.39 -5.28
N GLU A 121 6.50 18.65 -6.34
CA GLU A 121 7.26 17.62 -7.05
C GLU A 121 8.51 17.25 -6.25
N ALA A 122 9.02 16.04 -6.44
CA ALA A 122 10.25 15.59 -5.79
C ALA A 122 11.49 16.28 -6.40
N THR A 123 12.49 16.55 -5.56
CA THR A 123 13.82 16.89 -6.05
C THR A 123 14.55 15.66 -6.58
N PRO A 124 15.62 15.82 -7.37
CA PRO A 124 16.43 14.66 -7.82
C PRO A 124 16.96 13.80 -6.66
N GLU A 125 17.33 14.42 -5.54
CA GLU A 125 17.82 13.72 -4.35
C GLU A 125 16.69 12.89 -3.69
N GLN A 126 15.51 13.48 -3.55
CA GLN A 126 14.32 12.78 -3.03
C GLN A 126 13.90 11.63 -3.94
N LEU A 127 13.97 11.82 -5.26
CA LEU A 127 13.69 10.75 -6.21
C LEU A 127 14.70 9.60 -6.08
N ALA A 128 15.98 9.90 -5.94
CA ALA A 128 17.01 8.88 -5.72
C ALA A 128 16.76 8.10 -4.41
N GLU A 129 16.32 8.78 -3.35
CA GLU A 129 15.96 8.15 -2.07
C GLU A 129 14.70 7.27 -2.22
N MET A 130 13.66 7.73 -2.93
CA MET A 130 12.47 6.94 -3.21
C MET A 130 12.79 5.67 -4.02
N ARG A 131 13.67 5.75 -5.02
CA ARG A 131 14.15 4.60 -5.81
C ARG A 131 14.85 3.57 -4.92
N ALA A 132 15.79 4.01 -4.08
CA ALA A 132 16.49 3.12 -3.15
C ALA A 132 15.53 2.44 -2.17
N LEU A 133 14.55 3.17 -1.66
CA LEU A 133 13.53 2.66 -0.76
C LEU A 133 12.62 1.64 -1.45
N LEU A 134 12.18 1.92 -2.68
CA LEU A 134 11.39 0.98 -3.48
C LEU A 134 12.17 -0.30 -3.75
N LYS A 135 13.41 -0.18 -4.21
CA LYS A 135 14.27 -1.33 -4.46
C LYS A 135 14.42 -2.22 -3.23
N THR A 136 14.73 -1.63 -2.08
CA THR A 136 14.82 -2.38 -0.81
C THR A 136 13.51 -3.08 -0.45
N SER A 137 12.37 -2.41 -0.70
CA SER A 137 11.04 -2.97 -0.44
C SER A 137 10.71 -4.14 -1.38
N ILE A 138 11.10 -4.07 -2.65
CA ILE A 138 10.95 -5.18 -3.61
C ILE A 138 11.86 -6.34 -3.23
N GLU A 139 13.12 -6.09 -2.89
CA GLU A 139 14.07 -7.12 -2.44
C GLU A 139 13.59 -7.83 -1.15
N ALA A 140 12.82 -7.15 -0.30
CA ALA A 140 12.21 -7.71 0.90
C ALA A 140 10.98 -8.61 0.62
N GLY A 141 10.47 -8.64 -0.61
CA GLY A 141 9.31 -9.44 -0.99
C GLY A 141 8.11 -8.62 -1.49
N GLY A 142 8.27 -7.33 -1.68
CA GLY A 142 7.25 -6.50 -2.35
C GLY A 142 6.95 -7.04 -3.75
N PHE A 143 5.66 -7.20 -4.07
CA PHE A 143 5.23 -7.83 -5.32
C PHE A 143 5.41 -6.91 -6.54
N GLY A 144 5.55 -5.63 -6.32
CA GLY A 144 5.72 -4.62 -7.35
C GLY A 144 5.46 -3.23 -6.80
N PHE A 145 5.41 -2.26 -7.70
CA PHE A 145 5.10 -0.86 -7.41
C PHE A 145 3.70 -0.52 -7.88
N SER A 146 2.97 0.27 -7.11
CA SER A 146 1.67 0.81 -7.52
C SER A 146 1.63 2.32 -7.41
N THR A 147 0.95 2.96 -8.34
CA THR A 147 0.67 4.39 -8.33
C THR A 147 -0.74 4.67 -8.81
N GLY A 148 -1.27 5.85 -8.48
CA GLY A 148 -2.59 6.27 -8.93
C GLY A 148 -2.64 7.78 -9.17
N ARG A 149 -3.33 8.17 -10.25
CA ARG A 149 -3.54 9.58 -10.61
C ARG A 149 -5.02 9.93 -10.76
N SER A 150 -5.91 9.11 -10.19
CA SER A 150 -7.35 9.39 -10.22
C SER A 150 -7.65 10.74 -9.57
N PHE A 151 -8.44 11.56 -10.26
CA PHE A 151 -8.86 12.87 -9.75
C PHE A 151 -9.80 12.75 -8.53
N THR A 152 -10.35 11.57 -8.28
CA THR A 152 -11.23 11.30 -7.13
C THR A 152 -10.46 10.99 -5.86
N HIS A 153 -9.16 10.64 -5.96
CA HIS A 153 -8.35 10.31 -4.80
C HIS A 153 -7.84 11.58 -4.12
N SER A 154 -8.36 11.82 -2.94
CA SER A 154 -7.95 12.92 -2.04
C SER A 154 -7.65 12.38 -0.65
N ASP A 155 -6.74 13.04 0.06
CA ASP A 155 -6.45 12.76 1.47
C ASP A 155 -7.55 13.29 2.41
N ALA A 156 -7.33 13.15 3.71
CA ALA A 156 -8.29 13.57 4.72
C ALA A 156 -8.59 15.08 4.70
N ASP A 157 -7.63 15.91 4.28
CA ASP A 157 -7.76 17.36 4.17
C ASP A 157 -8.37 17.80 2.82
N GLY A 158 -8.74 16.83 1.97
CA GLY A 158 -9.31 17.08 0.64
C GLY A 158 -8.28 17.47 -0.41
N GLN A 159 -6.97 17.36 -0.11
CA GLN A 159 -5.91 17.56 -1.08
C GLN A 159 -5.72 16.30 -1.95
N PRO A 160 -5.23 16.44 -3.20
CA PRO A 160 -4.82 15.29 -3.96
C PRO A 160 -3.83 14.43 -3.18
N VAL A 161 -4.00 13.08 -3.19
CA VAL A 161 -3.06 12.16 -2.53
C VAL A 161 -1.63 12.32 -3.06
N PRO A 162 -0.60 11.96 -2.27
CA PRO A 162 0.81 12.21 -2.62
C PRO A 162 1.21 11.79 -4.03
N SER A 163 0.78 10.62 -4.51
CA SER A 163 1.11 10.13 -5.85
C SER A 163 0.61 11.02 -7.00
N ARG A 164 -0.40 11.86 -6.77
CA ARG A 164 -0.95 12.78 -7.78
C ARG A 164 -0.07 13.99 -8.05
N TRP A 165 0.85 14.31 -7.14
CA TRP A 165 1.80 15.40 -7.25
C TRP A 165 3.10 15.01 -7.95
N ALA A 166 3.28 13.72 -8.24
CA ALA A 166 4.45 13.21 -8.92
C ALA A 166 4.55 13.70 -10.37
N ALA A 167 5.73 14.11 -10.79
CA ALA A 167 6.05 14.28 -12.20
C ALA A 167 5.99 12.93 -12.94
N TRP A 168 5.86 12.95 -14.27
CA TRP A 168 5.86 11.69 -15.04
C TRP A 168 7.21 10.99 -14.99
N GLU A 169 8.30 11.74 -14.97
CA GLU A 169 9.67 11.27 -14.85
C GLU A 169 9.85 10.46 -13.55
N GLU A 170 9.32 10.95 -12.43
CA GLU A 170 9.33 10.21 -11.15
C GLU A 170 8.62 8.86 -11.27
N VAL A 171 7.44 8.83 -11.88
CA VAL A 171 6.69 7.57 -12.07
C VAL A 171 7.47 6.59 -12.94
N LEU A 172 8.08 7.05 -14.04
CA LEU A 172 8.84 6.20 -14.95
C LEU A 172 10.08 5.62 -14.27
N GLU A 173 10.86 6.46 -13.58
CA GLU A 173 12.06 6.01 -12.86
C GLU A 173 11.75 5.01 -11.74
N LEU A 174 10.63 5.20 -11.03
CA LEU A 174 10.18 4.21 -10.02
C LEU A 174 9.72 2.90 -10.67
N CYS A 175 9.07 2.93 -11.83
CA CYS A 175 8.71 1.71 -12.55
C CYS A 175 9.95 0.92 -12.99
N GLU A 176 11.05 1.58 -13.36
CA GLU A 176 12.30 0.93 -13.75
C GLU A 176 12.91 0.09 -12.60
N GLU A 177 12.72 0.48 -11.35
CA GLU A 177 13.24 -0.27 -10.18
C GLU A 177 12.54 -1.61 -9.95
N THR A 178 11.43 -1.88 -10.64
CA THR A 178 10.67 -3.15 -10.51
C THR A 178 10.95 -4.14 -11.64
N SER A 179 11.91 -3.83 -12.53
CA SER A 179 12.19 -4.60 -13.75
C SER A 179 13.28 -5.63 -13.58
#